data_3f401f1a16a82e99579f69c217e7300e
#
_entry.id   3f401f1a16a82e99579f69c217e7300e
#
_cell.length_a   1.000
_cell.length_b   1.000
_cell.length_c   1.000
_cell.angle_alpha   90.00
_cell.angle_beta   90.00
_cell.angle_gamma   90.00
#
_symmetry.space_group_name_H-M   'P 1'
#
loop_
_entity.id
_entity.type
_entity.pdbx_description
1 polymer ?
#
loop_
_entity_poly.entity_id
_entity_poly.type
_entity_poly.pdbx_seq_one_letter_code
_entity_poly.pdbx_strand_id
1 'polypeptide(L)'
;MNITPMMDVRQSYEMINIFQRMDKSNQGNRFSIFESDQSKSIGSCGFNYIDSENDRGEIGYELSVDHWGKGYMTEALTELVRYGFDYYKLNRIEAKVETQNQASQFLLKKLGFKQEGLLRSYEKSKGRYIDLAMFSVLKED
;
A
#
# COMPACT_ATOMS: atom_id res chain seq x y z
N MET A 1 1.99 20.34 5.02
CA MET A 1 1.42 19.20 4.28
C MET A 1 -0.08 19.26 4.32
N ASN A 2 -0.70 19.30 3.17
CA ASN A 2 -2.15 19.40 3.11
C ASN A 2 -2.75 18.01 3.04
N ILE A 3 -3.59 17.71 4.01
CA ILE A 3 -4.33 16.46 4.03
C ILE A 3 -5.77 16.82 3.73
N THR A 4 -6.28 16.30 2.65
CA THR A 4 -7.63 16.60 2.21
C THR A 4 -8.48 15.34 2.34
N PRO A 5 -9.62 15.43 3.02
CA PRO A 5 -10.53 14.29 3.09
C PRO A 5 -11.37 14.16 1.82
N MET A 6 -10.77 14.43 0.66
CA MET A 6 -11.48 14.30 -0.61
C MET A 6 -12.02 12.89 -0.79
N MET A 7 -11.23 11.93 -0.40
CA MET A 7 -11.61 10.54 -0.47
C MET A 7 -11.36 9.98 0.91
N ASP A 8 -12.33 10.16 1.75
CA ASP A 8 -12.20 9.70 3.12
C ASP A 8 -12.40 8.19 3.14
N VAL A 9 -11.30 7.46 3.17
CA VAL A 9 -11.33 6.03 3.40
C VAL A 9 -11.26 5.77 4.89
N ARG A 10 -11.89 6.66 5.66
CA ARG A 10 -11.90 6.51 7.09
C ARG A 10 -12.47 5.17 7.47
N GLN A 11 -11.73 4.52 8.31
CA GLN A 11 -12.08 3.23 8.78
C GLN A 11 -12.98 3.33 9.98
N SER A 12 -13.86 2.37 10.11
CA SER A 12 -14.58 2.18 11.35
C SER A 12 -13.68 1.56 12.41
N TYR A 13 -12.43 1.29 12.08
CA TYR A 13 -11.47 0.76 13.04
C TYR A 13 -11.07 1.84 14.04
N GLU A 14 -10.79 1.43 15.25
CA GLU A 14 -10.44 2.36 16.30
C GLU A 14 -8.95 2.71 16.32
N MET A 15 -8.14 1.93 15.63
CA MET A 15 -6.69 2.01 15.76
C MET A 15 -6.04 3.09 14.90
N ILE A 16 -6.55 3.29 13.69
CA ILE A 16 -5.92 4.24 12.77
C ILE A 16 -6.96 5.04 11.99
N ASN A 17 -6.51 6.17 11.48
CA ASN A 17 -7.27 6.98 10.52
C ASN A 17 -6.41 7.14 9.28
N ILE A 18 -7.05 7.09 8.11
CA ILE A 18 -6.36 7.19 6.84
C ILE A 18 -6.96 8.36 6.06
N PHE A 19 -6.11 9.27 5.64
CA PHE A 19 -6.54 10.45 4.89
C PHE A 19 -5.72 10.59 3.63
N GLN A 20 -6.39 10.90 2.54
CA GLN A 20 -5.71 11.14 1.27
C GLN A 20 -4.90 12.42 1.36
N ARG A 21 -3.64 12.33 0.92
CA ARG A 21 -2.77 13.49 0.82
C ARG A 21 -3.00 14.16 -0.52
N MET A 22 -2.86 15.48 -0.53
CA MET A 22 -2.82 16.22 -1.77
C MET A 22 -1.52 15.87 -2.48
N ASP A 23 -1.64 15.28 -3.64
CA ASP A 23 -0.49 14.91 -4.45
C ASP A 23 -0.71 15.49 -5.83
N LYS A 24 0.32 16.16 -6.34
CA LYS A 24 0.29 16.73 -7.68
C LYS A 24 0.55 15.69 -8.75
N SER A 25 0.96 14.49 -8.37
CA SER A 25 1.15 13.40 -9.31
C SER A 25 -0.19 12.88 -9.77
N ASN A 26 -0.36 12.77 -11.09
CA ASN A 26 -1.60 12.28 -11.67
C ASN A 26 -1.61 10.77 -11.86
N GLN A 27 -0.58 10.07 -11.37
CA GLN A 27 -0.42 8.65 -11.68
C GLN A 27 -0.77 7.73 -10.54
N GLY A 28 -1.11 8.26 -9.39
CA GLY A 28 -1.45 7.45 -8.24
C GLY A 28 -2.00 8.30 -7.13
N ASN A 29 -1.91 7.77 -5.92
CA ASN A 29 -2.36 8.50 -4.75
C ASN A 29 -1.49 8.16 -3.56
N ARG A 30 -1.66 8.91 -2.48
CA ARG A 30 -0.94 8.67 -1.24
C ARG A 30 -1.85 9.02 -0.08
N PHE A 31 -1.92 8.13 0.87
CA PHE A 31 -2.71 8.32 2.08
C PHE A 31 -1.76 8.37 3.27
N SER A 32 -1.99 9.31 4.18
CA SER A 32 -1.26 9.35 5.43
C SER A 32 -2.00 8.55 6.49
N ILE A 33 -1.24 7.82 7.29
CA ILE A 33 -1.79 6.97 8.33
C ILE A 33 -1.53 7.63 9.67
N PHE A 34 -2.56 7.74 10.49
CA PHE A 34 -2.49 8.31 11.82
C PHE A 34 -3.01 7.28 12.82
N GLU A 35 -2.36 7.20 13.97
CA GLU A 35 -2.96 6.51 15.09
C GLU A 35 -4.20 7.29 15.49
N SER A 36 -5.23 6.58 15.94
CA SER A 36 -6.48 7.20 16.35
C SER A 36 -6.21 8.32 17.35
N ASP A 37 -6.78 9.49 17.10
CA ASP A 37 -6.67 10.68 17.95
C ASP A 37 -5.29 11.32 18.02
N GLN A 38 -4.35 10.90 17.19
CA GLN A 38 -3.03 11.51 17.11
C GLN A 38 -2.96 12.44 15.91
N SER A 39 -2.16 13.49 16.06
CA SER A 39 -2.01 14.47 14.98
C SER A 39 -0.80 14.23 14.12
N LYS A 40 0.06 13.28 14.48
CA LYS A 40 1.28 12.99 13.75
C LYS A 40 1.11 11.74 12.90
N SER A 41 1.49 11.85 11.63
CA SER A 41 1.46 10.72 10.72
C SER A 41 2.50 9.68 11.15
N ILE A 42 2.09 8.42 11.18
CA ILE A 42 2.97 7.31 11.53
C ILE A 42 3.42 6.54 10.29
N GLY A 43 2.87 6.86 9.13
CA GLY A 43 3.26 6.19 7.90
C GLY A 43 2.38 6.62 6.75
N SER A 44 2.55 5.92 5.64
CA SER A 44 1.74 6.20 4.46
C SER A 44 1.53 4.93 3.64
N CYS A 45 0.51 4.95 2.82
CA CYS A 45 0.26 3.91 1.85
C CYS A 45 -0.47 4.52 0.67
N GLY A 46 -0.45 3.83 -0.46
CA GLY A 46 -1.15 4.35 -1.63
C GLY A 46 -0.83 3.55 -2.86
N PHE A 47 -1.37 4.01 -3.97
CA PHE A 47 -1.06 3.44 -5.27
C PHE A 47 0.08 4.23 -5.88
N ASN A 48 1.19 3.54 -6.15
CA ASN A 48 2.34 4.18 -6.82
C ASN A 48 1.98 4.56 -8.25
N TYR A 49 1.17 3.74 -8.89
CA TYR A 49 0.58 4.06 -10.18
C TYR A 49 -0.70 3.26 -10.40
N ILE A 50 -1.50 3.72 -11.35
CA ILE A 50 -2.73 3.07 -11.75
C ILE A 50 -2.76 3.05 -13.27
N ASP A 51 -2.92 1.86 -13.85
CA ASP A 51 -3.07 1.66 -15.29
C ASP A 51 -4.56 1.43 -15.56
N SER A 52 -5.23 2.49 -15.97
CA SER A 52 -6.67 2.43 -16.17
C SER A 52 -7.08 1.68 -17.43
N GLU A 53 -6.16 1.48 -18.35
CA GLU A 53 -6.47 0.69 -19.55
C GLU A 53 -6.54 -0.80 -19.23
N ASN A 54 -5.74 -1.25 -18.29
CA ASN A 54 -5.66 -2.66 -17.94
C ASN A 54 -6.25 -2.94 -16.56
N ASP A 55 -6.83 -1.95 -15.91
CA ASP A 55 -7.48 -2.07 -14.61
C ASP A 55 -6.56 -2.70 -13.57
N ARG A 56 -5.32 -2.22 -13.50
CA ARG A 56 -4.39 -2.70 -12.48
C ARG A 56 -3.68 -1.53 -11.83
N GLY A 57 -3.27 -1.74 -10.59
CA GLY A 57 -2.51 -0.74 -9.85
C GLY A 57 -1.44 -1.40 -9.01
N GLU A 58 -0.47 -0.61 -8.60
CA GLU A 58 0.60 -1.09 -7.71
C GLU A 58 0.57 -0.29 -6.42
N ILE A 59 0.52 -0.99 -5.30
CA ILE A 59 0.53 -0.33 -4.00
C ILE A 59 1.95 -0.24 -3.45
N GLY A 60 2.16 0.80 -2.64
CA GLY A 60 3.38 0.96 -1.86
C GLY A 60 3.01 1.45 -0.48
N TYR A 61 3.87 1.20 0.50
CA TYR A 61 3.56 1.56 1.88
C TYR A 61 4.82 1.63 2.72
N GLU A 62 4.74 2.44 3.79
CA GLU A 62 5.80 2.53 4.77
C GLU A 62 5.19 2.90 6.12
N LEU A 63 5.82 2.46 7.19
CA LEU A 63 5.35 2.66 8.54
C LEU A 63 6.54 2.89 9.45
N SER A 64 6.42 3.86 10.35
CA SER A 64 7.43 4.11 11.37
C SER A 64 7.70 2.83 12.15
N VAL A 65 8.99 2.54 12.36
CA VAL A 65 9.41 1.30 13.01
C VAL A 65 8.81 1.14 14.41
N ASP A 66 8.55 2.25 15.09
CA ASP A 66 7.96 2.21 16.42
C ASP A 66 6.52 1.71 16.43
N HIS A 67 5.92 1.63 15.25
CA HIS A 67 4.51 1.23 15.12
C HIS A 67 4.35 -0.12 14.44
N TRP A 68 5.45 -0.82 14.20
CA TRP A 68 5.39 -2.16 13.62
C TRP A 68 4.80 -3.16 14.62
N GLY A 69 4.21 -4.21 14.10
CA GLY A 69 3.72 -5.32 14.91
C GLY A 69 2.43 -5.07 15.65
N LYS A 70 1.75 -3.97 15.34
CA LYS A 70 0.49 -3.62 16.00
C LYS A 70 -0.74 -3.79 15.10
N GLY A 71 -0.54 -4.30 13.90
CA GLY A 71 -1.64 -4.50 12.95
C GLY A 71 -2.05 -3.26 12.19
N TYR A 72 -1.36 -2.15 12.36
CA TYR A 72 -1.73 -0.90 11.70
C TYR A 72 -1.66 -1.00 10.18
N MET A 73 -0.58 -1.58 9.65
CA MET A 73 -0.44 -1.67 8.21
C MET A 73 -1.42 -2.70 7.61
N THR A 74 -1.71 -3.78 8.33
CA THR A 74 -2.73 -4.73 7.90
C THR A 74 -4.06 -4.02 7.75
N GLU A 75 -4.41 -3.21 8.72
CA GLU A 75 -5.66 -2.44 8.69
C GLU A 75 -5.66 -1.46 7.52
N ALA A 76 -4.58 -0.71 7.36
CA ALA A 76 -4.48 0.29 6.30
C ALA A 76 -4.56 -0.33 4.91
N LEU A 77 -3.80 -1.40 4.68
CA LEU A 77 -3.77 -2.04 3.36
C LEU A 77 -5.06 -2.77 3.04
N THR A 78 -5.76 -3.30 4.04
CA THR A 78 -7.08 -3.89 3.82
C THR A 78 -8.01 -2.86 3.19
N GLU A 79 -8.00 -1.65 3.71
CA GLU A 79 -8.86 -0.60 3.18
C GLU A 79 -8.36 -0.06 1.85
N LEU A 80 -7.05 0.03 1.69
CA LEU A 80 -6.49 0.49 0.43
C LEU A 80 -6.86 -0.47 -0.71
N VAL A 81 -6.76 -1.76 -0.47
CA VAL A 81 -7.13 -2.78 -1.45
C VAL A 81 -8.62 -2.68 -1.80
N ARG A 82 -9.46 -2.56 -0.79
CA ARG A 82 -10.90 -2.39 -1.00
C ARG A 82 -11.16 -1.15 -1.85
N TYR A 83 -10.50 -0.05 -1.52
CA TYR A 83 -10.64 1.20 -2.24
C TYR A 83 -10.23 1.04 -3.70
N GLY A 84 -9.15 0.32 -3.95
CA GLY A 84 -8.71 0.05 -5.32
C GLY A 84 -9.76 -0.70 -6.14
N PHE A 85 -10.33 -1.74 -5.55
CA PHE A 85 -11.33 -2.52 -6.25
C PHE A 85 -12.66 -1.78 -6.39
N ASP A 86 -13.08 -1.09 -5.34
CA ASP A 86 -14.42 -0.47 -5.33
C ASP A 86 -14.45 0.88 -6.03
N TYR A 87 -13.47 1.73 -5.76
CA TYR A 87 -13.48 3.09 -6.29
C TYR A 87 -12.79 3.16 -7.65
N TYR A 88 -11.58 2.62 -7.76
CA TYR A 88 -10.86 2.66 -9.03
C TYR A 88 -11.30 1.57 -10.00
N LYS A 89 -12.13 0.63 -9.54
CA LYS A 89 -12.64 -0.46 -10.38
C LYS A 89 -11.51 -1.32 -10.93
N LEU A 90 -10.47 -1.50 -10.15
CA LEU A 90 -9.34 -2.33 -10.57
C LEU A 90 -9.74 -3.79 -10.59
N ASN A 91 -9.05 -4.56 -11.42
CA ASN A 91 -9.18 -6.00 -11.48
C ASN A 91 -7.99 -6.68 -10.79
N ARG A 92 -6.85 -5.97 -10.72
CA ARG A 92 -5.60 -6.53 -10.18
C ARG A 92 -4.86 -5.47 -9.38
N ILE A 93 -4.35 -5.87 -8.23
CA ILE A 93 -3.50 -5.00 -7.41
C ILE A 93 -2.18 -5.70 -7.17
N GLU A 94 -1.08 -5.02 -7.46
CA GLU A 94 0.27 -5.55 -7.36
C GLU A 94 1.02 -4.92 -6.21
N ALA A 95 2.02 -5.66 -5.71
CA ALA A 95 2.98 -5.12 -4.75
C ALA A 95 4.32 -5.79 -4.99
N LYS A 96 5.39 -5.00 -4.94
CA LYS A 96 6.75 -5.49 -5.10
C LYS A 96 7.48 -5.29 -3.79
N VAL A 97 8.16 -6.31 -3.32
CA VAL A 97 8.91 -6.22 -2.05
C VAL A 97 10.26 -6.85 -2.20
N GLU A 98 11.23 -6.33 -1.46
CA GLU A 98 12.56 -6.94 -1.43
C GLU A 98 12.46 -8.36 -0.91
N THR A 99 13.23 -9.26 -1.52
CA THR A 99 13.18 -10.68 -1.16
C THR A 99 13.61 -10.92 0.29
N GLN A 100 14.38 -10.02 0.86
CA GLN A 100 14.82 -10.15 2.26
C GLN A 100 13.81 -9.59 3.26
N ASN A 101 12.81 -8.86 2.77
CA ASN A 101 11.81 -8.26 3.66
C ASN A 101 10.70 -9.26 3.97
N GLN A 102 10.98 -10.14 4.90
CA GLN A 102 10.04 -11.21 5.24
C GLN A 102 8.76 -10.67 5.89
N ALA A 103 8.88 -9.59 6.66
CA ALA A 103 7.72 -9.02 7.32
C ALA A 103 6.71 -8.51 6.30
N SER A 104 7.17 -7.84 5.26
CA SER A 104 6.30 -7.33 4.21
C SER A 104 5.68 -8.47 3.39
N GLN A 105 6.46 -9.50 3.10
CA GLN A 105 5.94 -10.65 2.38
C GLN A 105 4.85 -11.36 3.19
N PHE A 106 5.10 -11.52 4.49
CA PHE A 106 4.11 -12.13 5.38
C PHE A 106 2.82 -11.31 5.41
N LEU A 107 2.96 -10.00 5.49
CA LEU A 107 1.81 -9.09 5.49
C LEU A 107 0.98 -9.25 4.21
N LEU A 108 1.63 -9.26 3.06
CA LEU A 108 0.92 -9.41 1.79
C LEU A 108 0.21 -10.75 1.68
N LYS A 109 0.87 -11.82 2.11
CA LYS A 109 0.24 -13.14 2.10
C LYS A 109 -0.97 -13.18 3.01
N LYS A 110 -0.87 -12.53 4.16
CA LYS A 110 -1.99 -12.45 5.11
C LYS A 110 -3.18 -11.73 4.50
N LEU A 111 -2.93 -10.78 3.63
CA LEU A 111 -3.98 -10.02 2.94
C LEU A 111 -4.52 -10.72 1.70
N GLY A 112 -4.05 -11.93 1.42
CA GLY A 112 -4.53 -12.70 0.28
C GLY A 112 -3.72 -12.52 -0.99
N PHE A 113 -2.64 -11.77 -0.95
CA PHE A 113 -1.76 -11.64 -2.12
C PHE A 113 -1.02 -12.95 -2.35
N LYS A 114 -0.81 -13.26 -3.62
CA LYS A 114 -0.07 -14.44 -4.05
C LYS A 114 1.23 -14.00 -4.69
N GLN A 115 2.31 -14.70 -4.39
CA GLN A 115 3.59 -14.42 -5.04
C GLN A 115 3.57 -15.02 -6.44
N GLU A 116 3.89 -14.18 -7.41
CA GLU A 116 3.87 -14.59 -8.81
C GLU A 116 5.25 -14.85 -9.37
N GLY A 117 6.26 -14.28 -8.80
CA GLY A 117 7.59 -14.48 -9.31
C GLY A 117 8.62 -13.58 -8.67
N LEU A 118 9.79 -13.60 -9.29
CA LEU A 118 10.95 -12.87 -8.84
C LEU A 118 11.44 -11.98 -9.96
N LEU A 119 11.65 -10.72 -9.63
CA LEU A 119 12.23 -9.74 -10.57
C LEU A 119 13.69 -9.56 -10.18
N ARG A 120 14.58 -10.14 -10.98
CA ARG A 120 16.01 -10.14 -10.66
C ARG A 120 16.65 -8.79 -11.00
N SER A 121 17.49 -8.29 -10.08
CA SER A 121 18.22 -7.03 -10.25
C SER A 121 17.31 -5.92 -10.76
N TYR A 122 16.17 -5.81 -10.15
CA TYR A 122 15.11 -4.96 -10.65
C TYR A 122 15.26 -3.51 -10.21
N GLU A 123 15.82 -3.30 -9.03
CA GLU A 123 15.90 -1.98 -8.43
C GLU A 123 17.31 -1.74 -7.90
N LYS A 124 17.77 -0.52 -8.03
CA LYS A 124 19.08 -0.15 -7.52
C LYS A 124 18.89 0.53 -6.17
N SER A 125 19.53 -0.01 -5.15
CA SER A 125 19.44 0.52 -3.79
C SER A 125 20.83 0.58 -3.18
N LYS A 126 21.25 1.75 -2.77
CA LYS A 126 22.55 1.97 -2.11
C LYS A 126 23.71 1.39 -2.92
N GLY A 127 23.68 1.62 -4.23
CA GLY A 127 24.75 1.17 -5.12
C GLY A 127 24.72 -0.30 -5.47
N ARG A 128 23.69 -1.03 -5.06
CA ARG A 128 23.54 -2.45 -5.35
C ARG A 128 22.24 -2.69 -6.07
N TYR A 129 22.22 -3.72 -6.91
CA TYR A 129 20.99 -4.17 -7.54
C TYR A 129 20.32 -5.19 -6.62
N ILE A 130 19.02 -5.03 -6.42
CA ILE A 130 18.27 -5.93 -5.56
C ILE A 130 17.15 -6.60 -6.33
N ASP A 131 16.82 -7.80 -5.88
CA ASP A 131 15.71 -8.54 -6.44
C ASP A 131 14.43 -8.18 -5.71
N LEU A 132 13.32 -8.15 -6.44
CA LEU A 132 12.02 -7.91 -5.85
C LEU A 132 11.11 -9.09 -6.10
N ALA A 133 10.35 -9.47 -5.09
CA ALA A 133 9.30 -10.46 -5.23
C ALA A 133 8.02 -9.74 -5.68
N MET A 134 7.37 -10.28 -6.71
CA MET A 134 6.12 -9.72 -7.21
C MET A 134 4.94 -10.45 -6.60
N PHE A 135 4.05 -9.69 -6.00
CA PHE A 135 2.82 -10.19 -5.42
C PHE A 135 1.62 -9.55 -6.09
N SER A 136 0.51 -10.24 -6.08
CA SER A 136 -0.74 -9.69 -6.61
C SER A 136 -1.95 -10.27 -5.90
N VAL A 137 -3.03 -9.50 -5.94
CA VAL A 137 -4.34 -9.97 -5.54
C VAL A 137 -5.31 -9.55 -6.64
N LEU A 138 -6.21 -10.44 -7.00
CA LEU A 138 -7.23 -10.18 -8.02
C LEU A 138 -8.56 -9.93 -7.35
N LYS A 139 -9.42 -9.16 -8.02
CA LYS A 139 -10.75 -8.88 -7.51
C LYS A 139 -11.54 -10.16 -7.21
N GLU A 140 -11.30 -11.20 -8.01
CA GLU A 140 -12.00 -12.47 -7.88
C GLU A 140 -11.45 -13.39 -6.79
N ASP A 141 -10.30 -13.05 -6.24
CA ASP A 141 -9.67 -13.88 -5.20
C ASP A 141 -10.48 -13.91 -3.90
#